data_b5f79e51fb405e817820c3b32a3ed220
#
_entry.id   b5f79e51fb405e817820c3b32a3ed220
#
_cell.length_a   1.000
_cell.length_b   1.000
_cell.length_c   1.000
_cell.angle_alpha   90.00
_cell.angle_beta   90.00
_cell.angle_gamma   90.00
#
_symmetry.space_group_name_H-M   'P 1'
#
loop_
_entity.id
_entity.type
_entity.pdbx_description
1 polymer ?
#
loop_
_entity_poly.entity_id
_entity_poly.type
_entity_poly.pdbx_seq_one_letter_code
_entity_poly.pdbx_strand_id
1 'polypeptide(L)' 'MANENRFYLTASELSDLMGISIGHAYKLIRDMNAELAKEGYIVVAGKVPKRYVEKRCCCLSP' A
#
# COMPACT_ATOMS: atom_id res chain seq x y z
N MET A 1 -3.43 -16.85 8.06
CA MET A 1 -4.77 -16.75 7.56
C MET A 1 -4.90 -15.72 6.47
N ALA A 2 -5.80 -15.96 5.60
CA ALA A 2 -6.02 -15.08 4.48
C ALA A 2 -6.47 -13.69 4.90
N ASN A 3 -6.89 -13.55 6.14
CA ASN A 3 -7.44 -12.27 6.60
C ASN A 3 -6.43 -11.15 6.54
N GLU A 4 -5.17 -11.45 6.73
CA GLU A 4 -4.16 -10.41 6.69
C GLU A 4 -4.08 -9.74 5.35
N ASN A 5 -4.29 -10.51 4.30
CA ASN A 5 -4.20 -9.97 2.96
C ASN A 5 -5.37 -9.07 2.62
N ARG A 6 -6.44 -9.17 3.37
CA ARG A 6 -7.60 -8.34 3.13
C ARG A 6 -7.39 -6.92 3.58
N PHE A 7 -6.60 -6.76 4.64
CA PHE A 7 -6.40 -5.44 5.20
C PHE A 7 -5.14 -4.77 4.69
N TYR A 8 -4.16 -5.58 4.32
CA TYR A 8 -2.88 -5.05 3.89
C TYR A 8 -2.49 -5.61 2.55
N LEU A 9 -1.81 -4.78 1.77
CA LEU A 9 -1.26 -5.20 0.50
C LEU A 9 0.25 -5.27 0.62
N THR A 10 0.83 -6.32 0.04
CA THR A 10 2.29 -6.42 -0.06
C THR A 10 2.73 -5.72 -1.33
N ALA A 11 4.06 -5.54 -1.45
CA ALA A 11 4.60 -4.93 -2.66
C ALA A 11 4.26 -5.76 -3.90
N SER A 12 4.30 -7.08 -3.75
CA SER A 12 3.97 -7.96 -4.86
C SER A 12 2.54 -7.77 -5.31
N GLU A 13 1.63 -7.72 -4.35
CA GLU A 13 0.21 -7.53 -4.68
C GLU A 13 -0.04 -6.16 -5.28
N LEU A 14 0.62 -5.16 -4.74
CA LEU A 14 0.45 -3.81 -5.26
C LEU A 14 0.98 -3.69 -6.68
N SER A 15 2.11 -4.33 -6.95
CA SER A 15 2.67 -4.28 -8.29
C SER A 15 1.72 -4.92 -9.31
N ASP A 16 1.11 -6.04 -8.92
CA ASP A 16 0.13 -6.69 -9.78
C ASP A 16 -1.08 -5.81 -10.01
N LEU A 17 -1.56 -5.23 -8.93
CA LEU A 17 -2.77 -4.42 -8.99
C LEU A 17 -2.60 -3.20 -9.86
N MET A 18 -1.45 -2.55 -9.77
CA MET A 18 -1.21 -1.32 -10.48
C MET A 18 -0.44 -1.49 -11.77
N GLY A 19 0.03 -2.70 -12.05
CA GLY A 19 0.80 -2.93 -13.27
C GLY A 19 2.16 -2.26 -13.24
N ILE A 20 2.79 -2.19 -12.09
CA ILE A 20 4.10 -1.58 -11.94
C ILE A 20 5.09 -2.61 -11.44
N SER A 21 6.36 -2.28 -11.47
CA SER A 21 7.39 -3.17 -10.98
C SER A 21 7.33 -3.29 -9.47
N ILE A 22 7.86 -4.39 -8.94
CA ILE A 22 7.88 -4.60 -7.50
C ILE A 22 8.72 -3.52 -6.82
N GLY A 23 9.83 -3.13 -7.43
CA GLY A 23 10.65 -2.07 -6.86
C GLY A 23 9.89 -0.76 -6.73
N HIS A 24 9.11 -0.44 -7.75
CA HIS A 24 8.29 0.76 -7.71
C HIS A 24 7.22 0.65 -6.62
N ALA A 25 6.63 -0.54 -6.51
CA ALA A 25 5.62 -0.75 -5.47
C ALA A 25 6.20 -0.58 -4.08
N TYR A 26 7.40 -1.08 -3.85
CA TYR A 26 8.07 -0.87 -2.57
C TYR A 26 8.25 0.59 -2.25
N LYS A 27 8.63 1.36 -3.25
CA LYS A 27 8.82 2.78 -3.07
C LYS A 27 7.52 3.47 -2.67
N LEU A 28 6.45 3.12 -3.35
CA LEU A 28 5.14 3.68 -3.04
C LEU A 28 4.71 3.31 -1.63
N ILE A 29 4.93 2.06 -1.25
CA ILE A 29 4.57 1.63 0.10
C ILE A 29 5.36 2.39 1.15
N ARG A 30 6.64 2.61 0.91
CA ARG A 30 7.46 3.36 1.84
C ARG A 30 6.93 4.78 2.01
N ASP A 31 6.56 5.40 0.91
CA ASP A 31 6.05 6.76 0.96
C ASP A 31 4.72 6.82 1.70
N MET A 32 3.84 5.88 1.40
CA MET A 32 2.55 5.86 2.05
C MET A 32 2.67 5.57 3.54
N ASN A 33 3.57 4.65 3.89
CA ASN A 33 3.78 4.32 5.30
C ASN A 33 4.37 5.52 6.06
N ALA A 34 5.24 6.27 5.41
CA ALA A 34 5.80 7.46 6.05
C ALA A 34 4.70 8.45 6.38
N GLU A 35 3.76 8.63 5.46
CA GLU A 35 2.64 9.53 5.71
C GLU A 35 1.74 9.03 6.82
N LEU A 36 1.46 7.73 6.81
CA LEU A 36 0.62 7.15 7.84
C LEU A 36 1.27 7.26 9.22
N ALA A 37 2.55 7.01 9.29
CA ALA A 37 3.26 7.10 10.56
C ALA A 37 3.23 8.52 11.10
N LYS A 38 3.30 9.48 10.20
CA LYS A 38 3.21 10.88 10.60
C LYS A 38 1.89 11.19 11.26
N GLU A 39 0.85 10.52 10.84
CA GLU A 39 -0.48 10.76 11.39
C GLU A 39 -0.77 9.89 12.60
N GLY A 40 0.22 9.14 13.05
CA GLY A 40 0.06 8.35 14.26
C GLY A 40 -0.41 6.94 14.05
N TYR A 41 -0.47 6.49 12.82
CA TYR A 41 -0.87 5.12 12.54
C TYR A 41 0.30 4.17 12.68
N ILE A 42 -0.02 2.95 13.05
CA ILE A 42 0.98 1.90 13.11
C ILE A 42 1.16 1.34 11.70
N VAL A 43 2.41 1.28 11.26
CA VAL A 43 2.69 0.80 9.92
C VAL A 43 3.57 -0.44 9.99
N VAL A 44 3.48 -1.27 8.95
CA VAL A 44 4.27 -2.48 8.83
C VAL A 44 5.15 -2.35 7.60
N ALA A 45 6.43 -2.61 7.77
CA ALA A 45 7.37 -2.49 6.67
C ALA A 45 6.99 -3.43 5.53
N GLY A 46 6.97 -2.90 4.32
CA GLY A 46 6.65 -3.69 3.15
C GLY A 46 5.18 -3.96 2.93
N LYS A 47 4.32 -3.40 3.77
CA LYS A 47 2.89 -3.57 3.64
C LYS A 47 2.19 -2.24 3.84
N VAL A 48 1.02 -2.13 3.25
CA VAL A 48 0.25 -0.89 3.35
C VAL A 48 -1.23 -1.26 3.46
N PRO A 49 -2.02 -0.52 4.25
CA PRO A 49 -3.44 -0.82 4.36
C PRO A 49 -4.13 -0.70 3.01
N LYS A 50 -4.89 -1.72 2.67
CA LYS A 50 -5.60 -1.74 1.40
C LYS A 50 -6.52 -0.53 1.27
N ARG A 51 -7.15 -0.17 2.35
CA ARG A 51 -8.06 0.97 2.37
C ARG A 51 -7.36 2.26 1.99
N TYR A 52 -6.16 2.42 2.50
CA TYR A 52 -5.39 3.62 2.21
C TYR A 52 -4.99 3.66 0.75
N VAL A 53 -4.60 2.51 0.21
CA VAL A 53 -4.24 2.42 -1.19
C VAL A 53 -5.44 2.77 -2.07
N GLU A 54 -6.59 2.22 -1.74
CA GLU A 54 -7.79 2.51 -2.51
C GLU A 54 -8.11 3.98 -2.49
N LYS A 55 -7.96 4.60 -1.34
CA LYS A 55 -8.25 6.00 -1.19
C LYS A 55 -7.32 6.86 -2.04
N ARG A 56 -6.03 6.53 -2.00
CA ARG A 56 -5.05 7.29 -2.76
C ARG A 56 -5.17 7.04 -4.25
N CYS A 57 -5.37 5.79 -4.62
CA CYS A 57 -5.45 5.44 -6.03
C CYS A 57 -6.74 5.87 -6.67
N CYS A 58 -7.80 5.96 -5.89
CA CYS A 58 -9.07 6.43 -6.42
C CYS A 58 -8.98 7.86 -6.93
N CYS A 59 -8.07 8.63 -6.36
CA CYS A 59 -7.88 10.00 -6.82
C CYS A 59 -7.27 10.04 -8.21
N LEU A 60 -6.58 8.97 -8.58
CA LEU A 60 -5.93 8.88 -9.89
C LEU A 60 -6.85 8.29 -10.93
N SER A 61 -7.82 7.52 -10.51
CA SER A 61 -8.76 6.90 -11.42
C SER A 61 -9.85 7.86 -11.78
N PRO A 62 -10.09 8.00 -13.06
CA PRO A 62 -11.19 8.86 -13.49
C PRO A 62 -12.55 8.33 -13.10
#